data_781c7b7935ec5ccba03b7bff1b4bfa7d
#
_entry.id   781c7b7935ec5ccba03b7bff1b4bfa7d
#
_cell.length_a   1.000
_cell.length_b   1.000
_cell.length_c   1.000
_cell.angle_alpha   90.00
_cell.angle_beta   90.00
_cell.angle_gamma   90.00
#
_symmetry.space_group_name_H-M   'P 1'
#
loop_
_entity.id
_entity.type
_entity.pdbx_description
1 polymer ?
#
loop_
_entity_poly.entity_id
_entity_poly.type
_entity_poly.pdbx_seq_one_letter_code
_entity_poly.pdbx_strand_id
1 'polypeptide(L)'
;MEEELLEPSSELCLNSGSDGLAEPIALITSELNPDDQAVVDQVANYFRVLGEPMRLKLLNVLREGERCVQDLVDESETSQANVSKHLKVMLQAGILAKRNQGTQSFYRVTDDLIFELCNLVCDRLATRIEQQALHFRTFSLATKPSVDENDRIPGEPG
;
A
#
# COMPACT_ATOMS: atom_id res chain seq x y z
N MET A 1 -5.43 -51.70 40.10
CA MET A 1 -6.55 -50.92 39.63
C MET A 1 -5.98 -49.83 38.77
N GLU A 2 -5.57 -50.08 37.49
CA GLU A 2 -6.36 -50.26 36.26
C GLU A 2 -7.34 -49.09 36.05
N GLU A 3 -6.97 -48.35 35.06
CA GLU A 3 -7.75 -47.80 33.95
C GLU A 3 -6.83 -46.87 33.16
N GLU A 4 -6.26 -47.19 32.11
CA GLU A 4 -6.62 -47.49 30.73
C GLU A 4 -7.73 -46.55 30.22
N LEU A 5 -7.40 -45.60 29.35
CA LEU A 5 -8.26 -45.02 28.33
C LEU A 5 -7.43 -44.27 27.29
N LEU A 6 -7.21 -44.92 26.18
CA LEU A 6 -7.76 -44.66 24.84
C LEU A 6 -7.30 -43.39 24.16
N GLU A 7 -6.40 -43.61 23.26
CA GLU A 7 -6.14 -42.77 22.08
C GLU A 7 -7.34 -42.83 21.12
N PRO A 8 -7.64 -41.76 20.41
CA PRO A 8 -8.27 -41.89 19.10
C PRO A 8 -7.28 -41.59 18.01
N SER A 9 -6.98 -42.63 17.30
CA SER A 9 -6.46 -42.59 15.93
C SER A 9 -7.35 -41.68 15.08
N SER A 10 -6.75 -40.75 14.35
CA SER A 10 -7.37 -40.22 13.15
C SER A 10 -6.38 -40.27 12.01
N GLU A 11 -6.76 -41.09 11.11
CA GLU A 11 -6.10 -41.53 9.92
C GLU A 11 -5.70 -40.41 8.98
N LEU A 12 -4.52 -40.63 8.43
CA LEU A 12 -4.02 -40.17 7.14
C LEU A 12 -5.11 -39.96 6.10
N CYS A 13 -5.13 -38.78 5.51
CA CYS A 13 -5.48 -38.64 4.12
C CYS A 13 -4.22 -38.37 3.32
N LEU A 14 -3.64 -39.46 2.83
CA LEU A 14 -2.71 -39.45 1.71
C LEU A 14 -3.46 -38.96 0.47
N ASN A 15 -3.08 -37.81 -0.05
CA ASN A 15 -3.38 -37.51 -1.45
C ASN A 15 -2.06 -37.40 -2.20
N SER A 16 -1.83 -38.39 -3.01
CA SER A 16 -0.75 -38.48 -3.97
C SER A 16 -1.08 -37.59 -5.18
N GLY A 17 -0.12 -36.78 -5.60
CA GLY A 17 -0.14 -36.32 -6.97
C GLY A 17 0.55 -34.99 -7.23
N SER A 18 1.71 -35.09 -7.83
CA SER A 18 2.38 -34.18 -8.77
C SER A 18 3.14 -32.98 -8.24
N ASP A 19 4.43 -33.14 -8.26
CA ASP A 19 5.51 -32.32 -8.79
C ASP A 19 5.36 -30.80 -8.80
N GLY A 20 6.30 -30.15 -8.13
CA GLY A 20 6.79 -28.86 -8.56
C GLY A 20 6.79 -27.79 -7.48
N LEU A 21 7.88 -27.68 -6.73
CA LEU A 21 8.41 -26.44 -6.14
C LEU A 21 7.42 -25.59 -5.33
N ALA A 22 6.90 -26.14 -4.25
CA ALA A 22 6.43 -25.36 -3.13
C ALA A 22 7.31 -25.72 -1.93
N GLU A 23 8.46 -25.11 -1.84
CA GLU A 23 9.19 -25.05 -0.58
C GLU A 23 8.24 -24.43 0.46
N PRO A 24 8.01 -25.08 1.58
CA PRO A 24 7.00 -24.60 2.52
C PRO A 24 7.48 -23.30 3.15
N ILE A 25 6.66 -22.26 3.02
CA ILE A 25 6.74 -20.97 3.73
C ILE A 25 6.84 -21.16 5.27
N ALA A 26 6.63 -22.37 5.75
CA ALA A 26 6.72 -22.76 7.16
C ALA A 26 8.14 -22.70 7.77
N LEU A 27 9.19 -22.52 6.97
CA LEU A 27 10.57 -22.38 7.47
C LEU A 27 10.98 -20.95 7.79
N ILE A 28 10.12 -19.96 7.52
CA ILE A 28 10.44 -18.54 7.78
C ILE A 28 10.00 -18.11 9.19
N THR A 29 9.26 -18.95 9.92
CA THR A 29 8.83 -18.67 11.30
C THR A 29 9.76 -19.22 12.38
N SER A 30 10.87 -19.87 12.01
CA SER A 30 11.87 -20.28 12.99
C SER A 30 12.80 -19.12 13.30
N GLU A 31 12.49 -18.40 14.40
CA GLU A 31 13.39 -17.55 15.18
C GLU A 31 14.33 -16.70 14.33
N LEU A 32 13.82 -15.52 13.89
CA LEU A 32 14.67 -14.48 13.32
C LEU A 32 15.84 -14.24 14.26
N ASN A 33 17.05 -14.41 13.76
CA ASN A 33 18.26 -14.04 14.49
C ASN A 33 18.14 -12.56 14.92
N PRO A 34 18.71 -12.13 16.03
CA PRO A 34 18.71 -10.72 16.42
C PRO A 34 19.15 -9.77 15.30
N ASP A 35 20.07 -10.20 14.46
CA ASP A 35 20.50 -9.42 13.27
C ASP A 35 19.41 -9.33 12.21
N ASP A 36 18.65 -10.39 11.98
CA ASP A 36 17.52 -10.40 11.04
C ASP A 36 16.37 -9.52 11.55
N GLN A 37 16.11 -9.51 12.86
CA GLN A 37 15.12 -8.64 13.46
C GLN A 37 15.48 -7.17 13.27
N ALA A 38 16.74 -6.79 13.42
CA ALA A 38 17.20 -5.43 13.19
C ALA A 38 16.98 -4.97 11.73
N VAL A 39 17.18 -5.87 10.76
CA VAL A 39 16.90 -5.59 9.35
C VAL A 39 15.40 -5.40 9.10
N VAL A 40 14.55 -6.27 9.66
CA VAL A 40 13.09 -6.14 9.55
C VAL A 40 12.61 -4.82 10.14
N ASP A 41 13.14 -4.42 11.30
CA ASP A 41 12.79 -3.16 11.96
C ASP A 41 13.20 -1.94 11.12
N GLN A 42 14.35 -1.99 10.46
CA GLN A 42 14.79 -0.92 9.55
C GLN A 42 13.87 -0.81 8.32
N VAL A 43 13.52 -1.94 7.70
CA VAL A 43 12.58 -1.98 6.57
C VAL A 43 11.21 -1.47 6.99
N ALA A 44 10.70 -1.94 8.13
CA ALA A 44 9.42 -1.48 8.68
C ALA A 44 9.42 0.02 8.97
N ASN A 45 10.53 0.54 9.49
CA ASN A 45 10.66 1.99 9.73
C ASN A 45 10.69 2.79 8.42
N TYR A 46 11.36 2.29 7.38
CA TYR A 46 11.37 2.92 6.07
C TYR A 46 9.95 3.05 5.48
N PHE A 47 9.17 1.96 5.50
CA PHE A 47 7.77 2.01 5.06
C PHE A 47 6.89 2.89 5.95
N ARG A 48 7.13 2.93 7.26
CA ARG A 48 6.41 3.84 8.17
C ARG A 48 6.69 5.31 7.83
N VAL A 49 7.91 5.63 7.43
CA VAL A 49 8.24 6.97 6.96
C VAL A 49 7.51 7.31 5.67
N LEU A 50 7.37 6.37 4.74
CA LEU A 50 6.63 6.59 3.48
C LEU A 50 5.10 6.62 3.66
N GLY A 51 4.57 5.94 4.67
CA GLY A 51 3.12 5.76 4.89
C GLY A 51 2.37 7.02 5.35
N GLU A 52 2.92 8.23 5.14
CA GLU A 52 2.28 9.49 5.55
C GLU A 52 2.06 10.40 4.33
N PRO A 53 0.81 10.82 4.06
CA PRO A 53 0.44 11.50 2.82
C PRO A 53 1.26 12.74 2.48
N MET A 54 1.58 13.57 3.49
CA MET A 54 2.37 14.77 3.27
C MET A 54 3.78 14.45 2.77
N ARG A 55 4.40 13.38 3.26
CA ARG A 55 5.74 12.98 2.81
C ARG A 55 5.71 12.49 1.35
N LEU A 56 4.66 11.77 0.96
CA LEU A 56 4.48 11.38 -0.45
C LEU A 56 4.28 12.59 -1.37
N LYS A 57 3.55 13.61 -0.92
CA LYS A 57 3.42 14.88 -1.66
C LYS A 57 4.78 15.55 -1.86
N LEU A 58 5.56 15.69 -0.79
CA LEU A 58 6.89 16.31 -0.86
C LEU A 58 7.86 15.52 -1.74
N LEU A 59 7.83 14.18 -1.68
CA LEU A 59 8.61 13.33 -2.58
C LEU A 59 8.22 13.54 -4.03
N ASN A 60 6.93 13.70 -4.32
CA ASN A 60 6.48 13.95 -5.69
C ASN A 60 7.01 15.29 -6.23
N VAL A 61 7.03 16.34 -5.42
CA VAL A 61 7.64 17.62 -5.78
C VAL A 61 9.16 17.49 -6.03
N LEU A 62 9.84 16.71 -5.18
CA LEU A 62 11.27 16.45 -5.28
C LEU A 62 11.66 15.51 -6.43
N ARG A 63 10.69 14.90 -7.12
CA ARG A 63 10.91 14.07 -8.31
C ARG A 63 11.57 14.84 -9.45
N GLU A 64 11.25 16.10 -9.58
CA GLU A 64 11.81 16.97 -10.61
C GLU A 64 13.22 17.51 -10.26
N GLY A 65 13.74 17.18 -9.08
CA GLY A 65 15.06 17.58 -8.64
C GLY A 65 15.06 18.29 -7.29
N GLU A 66 16.18 18.94 -7.01
CA GLU A 66 16.41 19.65 -5.76
C GLU A 66 15.49 20.88 -5.63
N ARG A 67 14.91 21.10 -4.44
CA ARG A 67 14.03 22.23 -4.12
C ARG A 67 14.43 22.89 -2.80
N CYS A 68 14.22 24.19 -2.67
CA CYS A 68 14.33 24.87 -1.39
C CYS A 68 13.07 24.68 -0.54
N VAL A 69 13.14 25.02 0.75
CA VAL A 69 11.97 24.88 1.66
C VAL A 69 10.79 25.71 1.19
N GLN A 70 11.03 26.91 0.64
CA GLN A 70 9.96 27.79 0.19
C GLN A 70 9.20 27.17 -0.99
N ASP A 71 9.91 26.62 -1.98
CA ASP A 71 9.27 25.93 -3.12
C ASP A 71 8.39 24.78 -2.64
N LEU A 72 8.88 24.00 -1.65
CA LEU A 72 8.14 22.88 -1.08
C LEU A 72 6.90 23.32 -0.31
N VAL A 73 6.92 24.49 0.34
CA VAL A 73 5.78 25.10 1.02
C VAL A 73 4.73 25.52 -0.01
N ASP A 74 5.16 26.23 -1.03
CA ASP A 74 4.27 26.79 -2.06
C ASP A 74 3.57 25.66 -2.85
N GLU A 75 4.30 24.61 -3.24
CA GLU A 75 3.76 23.47 -4.00
C GLU A 75 2.93 22.49 -3.14
N SER A 76 3.20 22.38 -1.84
CA SER A 76 2.46 21.47 -0.94
C SER A 76 1.22 22.09 -0.30
N GLU A 77 1.02 23.41 -0.47
CA GLU A 77 -0.11 24.18 0.07
C GLU A 77 -0.26 24.03 1.59
N THR A 78 0.86 24.02 2.32
CA THR A 78 0.86 23.84 3.77
C THR A 78 1.85 24.78 4.45
N SER A 79 1.82 24.86 5.79
CA SER A 79 2.74 25.73 6.53
C SER A 79 4.19 25.25 6.49
N GLN A 80 5.13 26.20 6.53
CA GLN A 80 6.55 25.92 6.60
C GLN A 80 6.92 25.03 7.79
N ALA A 81 6.26 25.20 8.95
CA ALA A 81 6.48 24.37 10.12
C ALA A 81 6.12 22.90 9.84
N ASN A 82 5.00 22.66 9.13
CA ASN A 82 4.58 21.32 8.75
C ASN A 82 5.55 20.69 7.75
N VAL A 83 5.92 21.41 6.68
CA VAL A 83 6.94 20.96 5.71
C VAL A 83 8.24 20.58 6.42
N SER A 84 8.76 21.49 7.28
CA SER A 84 10.01 21.28 8.00
C SER A 84 9.99 20.03 8.90
N LYS A 85 8.84 19.74 9.54
CA LYS A 85 8.65 18.54 10.36
C LYS A 85 8.80 17.28 9.49
N HIS A 86 8.14 17.22 8.34
CA HIS A 86 8.20 16.06 7.45
C HIS A 86 9.56 15.89 6.78
N LEU A 87 10.21 16.97 6.36
CA LEU A 87 11.57 16.95 5.83
C LEU A 87 12.57 16.40 6.85
N LYS A 88 12.44 16.79 8.13
CA LYS A 88 13.31 16.28 9.20
C LYS A 88 13.18 14.77 9.35
N VAL A 89 11.96 14.22 9.31
CA VAL A 89 11.74 12.77 9.43
C VAL A 89 12.37 12.03 8.25
N MET A 90 12.20 12.53 7.02
CA MET A 90 12.78 11.91 5.81
C MET A 90 14.31 12.01 5.78
N LEU A 91 14.88 13.12 6.29
CA LEU A 91 16.33 13.24 6.46
C LEU A 91 16.87 12.21 7.45
N GLN A 92 16.22 12.04 8.60
CA GLN A 92 16.63 11.06 9.62
C GLN A 92 16.55 9.62 9.12
N ALA A 93 15.61 9.35 8.21
CA ALA A 93 15.48 8.04 7.56
C ALA A 93 16.44 7.85 6.37
N GLY A 94 17.27 8.85 6.04
CA GLY A 94 18.21 8.77 4.91
C GLY A 94 17.56 8.87 3.52
N ILE A 95 16.26 9.16 3.45
CA ILE A 95 15.53 9.31 2.17
C ILE A 95 15.91 10.61 1.46
N LEU A 96 16.18 11.66 2.22
CA LEU A 96 16.58 12.95 1.69
C LEU A 96 18.01 13.29 2.09
N ALA A 97 18.66 14.08 1.24
CA ALA A 97 19.86 14.84 1.57
C ALA A 97 19.52 16.33 1.64
N LYS A 98 20.27 17.05 2.48
CA LYS A 98 20.15 18.49 2.64
C LYS A 98 21.48 19.15 2.36
N ARG A 99 21.47 20.28 1.64
CA ARG A 99 22.60 21.21 1.55
C ARG A 99 22.14 22.63 1.89
N ASN A 100 23.03 23.41 2.43
CA ASN A 100 22.79 24.82 2.71
C ASN A 100 23.53 25.69 1.69
N GLN A 101 22.85 26.74 1.22
CA GLN A 101 23.46 27.74 0.34
C GLN A 101 23.00 29.12 0.82
N GLY A 102 23.92 29.85 1.45
CA GLY A 102 23.60 31.11 2.13
C GLY A 102 22.58 30.86 3.26
N THR A 103 21.47 31.55 3.24
CA THR A 103 20.37 31.43 4.20
C THR A 103 19.35 30.36 3.82
N GLN A 104 19.46 29.75 2.65
CA GLN A 104 18.51 28.78 2.15
C GLN A 104 19.00 27.34 2.34
N SER A 105 18.04 26.47 2.61
CA SER A 105 18.25 25.01 2.69
C SER A 105 17.57 24.34 1.53
N PHE A 106 18.34 23.53 0.81
CA PHE A 106 17.90 22.76 -0.35
C PHE A 106 17.82 21.28 0.01
N TYR A 107 16.83 20.60 -0.51
CA TYR A 107 16.57 19.19 -0.29
C TYR A 107 16.48 18.45 -1.60
N ARG A 108 17.01 17.22 -1.62
CA ARG A 108 16.90 16.30 -2.75
C ARG A 108 16.73 14.88 -2.25
N VAL A 109 16.17 14.04 -3.07
CA VAL A 109 16.09 12.60 -2.80
C VAL A 109 17.49 11.98 -2.95
N THR A 110 17.82 11.04 -2.10
CA THR A 110 19.15 10.39 -2.09
C THR A 110 19.25 9.25 -3.09
N ASP A 111 18.14 8.57 -3.39
CA ASP A 111 18.07 7.41 -4.26
C ASP A 111 16.73 7.40 -5.00
N ASP A 112 16.79 7.41 -6.32
CA ASP A 112 15.61 7.45 -7.19
C ASP A 112 14.79 6.16 -7.17
N LEU A 113 15.30 5.07 -6.61
CA LEU A 113 14.58 3.82 -6.41
C LEU A 113 13.26 4.01 -5.63
N ILE A 114 13.20 5.04 -4.77
CA ILE A 114 11.97 5.39 -4.04
C ILE A 114 10.82 5.74 -5.00
N PHE A 115 11.13 6.37 -6.14
CA PHE A 115 10.11 6.71 -7.13
C PHE A 115 9.62 5.49 -7.90
N GLU A 116 10.51 4.54 -8.17
CA GLU A 116 10.14 3.25 -8.78
C GLU A 116 9.21 2.46 -7.85
N LEU A 117 9.53 2.41 -6.55
CA LEU A 117 8.67 1.79 -5.54
C LEU A 117 7.28 2.45 -5.49
N CYS A 118 7.22 3.77 -5.46
CA CYS A 118 5.95 4.51 -5.46
C CYS A 118 5.14 4.24 -6.73
N ASN A 119 5.77 4.23 -7.90
CA ASN A 119 5.11 3.94 -9.17
C ASN A 119 4.55 2.52 -9.19
N LEU A 120 5.32 1.52 -8.74
CA LEU A 120 4.86 0.13 -8.65
C LEU A 120 3.59 -0.01 -7.81
N VAL A 121 3.55 0.67 -6.66
CA VAL A 121 2.37 0.68 -5.78
C VAL A 121 1.19 1.39 -6.46
N CYS A 122 1.41 2.55 -7.07
CA CYS A 122 0.38 3.30 -7.78
C CYS A 122 -0.25 2.49 -8.91
N ASP A 123 0.57 1.83 -9.73
CA ASP A 123 0.10 1.01 -10.85
C ASP A 123 -0.78 -0.17 -10.37
N ARG A 124 -0.36 -0.81 -9.28
CA ARG A 124 -1.14 -1.89 -8.67
C ARG A 124 -2.47 -1.42 -8.11
N LEU A 125 -2.48 -0.26 -7.46
CA LEU A 125 -3.71 0.33 -6.93
C LEU A 125 -4.65 0.77 -8.07
N ALA A 126 -4.13 1.40 -9.13
CA ALA A 126 -4.92 1.80 -10.29
C ALA A 126 -5.61 0.60 -10.95
N THR A 127 -4.86 -0.47 -11.24
CA THR A 127 -5.41 -1.72 -11.79
C THR A 127 -6.52 -2.29 -10.91
N ARG A 128 -6.34 -2.27 -9.59
CA ARG A 128 -7.36 -2.78 -8.65
C ARG A 128 -8.62 -1.93 -8.65
N ILE A 129 -8.49 -0.60 -8.71
CA ILE A 129 -9.63 0.33 -8.79
C ILE A 129 -10.40 0.14 -10.09
N GLU A 130 -9.70 -0.01 -11.22
CA GLU A 130 -10.32 -0.27 -12.53
C GLU A 130 -11.12 -1.58 -12.53
N GLN A 131 -10.55 -2.65 -11.97
CA GLN A 131 -11.25 -3.94 -11.82
C GLN A 131 -12.51 -3.83 -10.96
N GLN A 132 -12.43 -3.10 -9.84
CA GLN A 132 -13.59 -2.85 -8.98
C GLN A 132 -14.67 -2.04 -9.71
N ALA A 133 -14.28 -0.98 -10.43
CA ALA A 133 -15.22 -0.16 -11.20
C ALA A 133 -15.92 -0.96 -12.30
N LEU A 134 -15.18 -1.85 -12.96
CA LEU A 134 -15.76 -2.75 -13.96
C LEU A 134 -16.77 -3.71 -13.32
N HIS A 135 -16.45 -4.28 -12.18
CA HIS A 135 -17.36 -5.18 -11.43
C HIS A 135 -18.67 -4.48 -11.08
N PHE A 136 -18.60 -3.26 -10.54
CA PHE A 136 -19.80 -2.46 -10.23
C PHE A 136 -20.64 -2.14 -11.47
N ARG A 137 -20.02 -1.82 -12.60
CA ARG A 137 -20.73 -1.58 -13.87
C ARG A 137 -21.46 -2.83 -14.35
N THR A 138 -20.81 -3.98 -14.33
CA THR A 138 -21.39 -5.26 -14.72
C THR A 138 -22.56 -5.64 -13.83
N PHE A 139 -22.41 -5.48 -12.51
CA PHE A 139 -23.48 -5.74 -11.54
C PHE A 139 -24.67 -4.79 -11.75
N SER A 140 -24.42 -3.50 -11.93
CA SER A 140 -25.48 -2.51 -12.17
C SER A 140 -26.28 -2.76 -13.44
N LEU A 141 -25.65 -3.30 -14.49
CA LEU A 141 -26.34 -3.68 -15.73
C LEU A 141 -27.20 -4.94 -15.56
N ALA A 142 -26.81 -5.86 -14.67
CA ALA A 142 -27.56 -7.09 -14.41
C ALA A 142 -28.81 -6.86 -13.55
N THR A 143 -28.89 -5.76 -12.84
CA THR A 143 -30.00 -5.42 -11.93
C THR A 143 -31.00 -4.41 -12.52
N LYS A 144 -31.06 -4.24 -13.87
CA LYS A 144 -32.14 -3.45 -14.47
C LYS A 144 -33.48 -4.09 -14.11
N PRO A 145 -34.37 -3.43 -13.35
CA PRO A 145 -35.71 -3.92 -13.17
C PRO A 145 -36.38 -3.95 -14.55
N SER A 146 -36.93 -5.09 -14.93
CA SER A 146 -37.89 -5.16 -16.00
C SER A 146 -39.02 -4.20 -15.66
N VAL A 147 -39.09 -3.08 -16.39
CA VAL A 147 -40.26 -2.23 -16.35
C VAL A 147 -41.34 -3.06 -17.07
N ASP A 148 -42.23 -3.64 -16.27
CA ASP A 148 -43.42 -4.29 -16.78
C ASP A 148 -44.25 -3.23 -17.52
N GLU A 149 -44.30 -3.38 -18.85
CA GLU A 149 -45.03 -2.56 -19.78
C GLU A 149 -46.56 -2.83 -19.70
N ASN A 150 -47.09 -2.99 -18.49
CA ASN A 150 -48.49 -3.32 -18.32
C ASN A 150 -49.22 -2.42 -17.30
N ASP A 151 -48.85 -1.14 -17.26
CA ASP A 151 -49.69 -0.16 -16.54
C ASP A 151 -50.32 0.82 -17.56
N ARG A 152 -51.08 0.24 -18.49
CA ARG A 152 -52.05 1.02 -19.25
C ARG A 152 -53.25 1.30 -18.36
N ILE A 153 -53.32 2.50 -17.89
CA ILE A 153 -54.53 3.07 -17.24
C ILE A 153 -55.66 3.05 -18.26
N PRO A 154 -56.79 2.31 -18.01
CA PRO A 154 -57.93 2.37 -18.90
C PRO A 154 -58.59 3.76 -18.87
N GLY A 155 -58.94 4.26 -20.04
CA GLY A 155 -59.44 5.59 -20.28
C GLY A 155 -60.67 5.98 -19.50
N GLU A 156 -60.74 7.25 -19.18
CA GLU A 156 -61.97 7.92 -18.79
C GLU A 156 -62.83 8.17 -20.03
N PRO A 157 -64.13 7.91 -19.93
CA PRO A 157 -65.12 8.35 -20.91
C PRO A 157 -65.78 9.65 -20.48
N GLY A 158 -65.92 10.60 -21.36
CA GLY A 158 -66.78 11.74 -21.13
C GLY A 158 -66.55 12.89 -22.08
#